data_7b649843f1574be143f373b32c4fbd9c
#
_entry.id   7b649843f1574be143f373b32c4fbd9c
#
_cell.length_a   1.000
_cell.length_b   1.000
_cell.length_c   1.000
_cell.angle_alpha   90.00
_cell.angle_beta   90.00
_cell.angle_gamma   90.00
#
_symmetry.space_group_name_H-M   'P 1'
#
loop_
_entity.id
_entity.type
_entity.pdbx_description
1 polymer ?
#
loop_
_entity_poly.entity_id
_entity_poly.type
_entity_poly.pdbx_seq_one_letter_code
_entity_poly.pdbx_strand_id
1 'polypeptide(L)'
;MIFLTKNILLESNRKESSMEIKIAFSGIGGVGGYYGGKLAHFYRQSENIKIYFISRGENLEVISREGLKIQTLHEEIIVHPPLATHSPKDIGPVDYLFCTTKSYDLAGNLEEVRPLIGPSTVIIPLLNGANITEEIRRLVPGHQVWYGCVYIGARLSAPGTVSKFTEQDRLWFGDPEGDRLRQAELLQLMSRAGISALNPADIHNRIWRKFFLISLSATLTSYYDQSIGEVLEFHRSGYEKLGEELYAVAQAQGIHLPQDMIRQVIADQEKMPYDATTSMHTDFRKHKPTELETLTGYVVESGKALHLPVPTYEMMYKELKTR
;
A
#
# COMPACT_ATOMS: atom_id res chain seq x y z
N MET A 1 51.32 -6.33 32.41
CA MET A 1 49.98 -5.76 32.48
C MET A 1 49.41 -5.47 31.07
N ILE A 2 49.67 -6.33 30.06
CA ILE A 2 49.28 -6.20 28.67
C ILE A 2 48.54 -7.46 28.15
N PHE A 3 48.43 -8.51 28.97
CA PHE A 3 47.78 -9.77 28.58
C PHE A 3 46.34 -9.94 29.05
N LEU A 4 45.82 -9.04 29.88
CA LEU A 4 44.42 -9.12 30.40
C LEU A 4 43.37 -8.32 29.56
N THR A 5 43.83 -7.45 28.66
CA THR A 5 42.91 -6.61 27.83
C THR A 5 42.50 -7.24 26.52
N LYS A 6 43.14 -8.34 26.09
CA LYS A 6 42.81 -9.03 24.83
C LYS A 6 41.73 -10.09 24.98
N ASN A 7 41.43 -10.56 26.17
CA ASN A 7 40.38 -11.56 26.40
C ASN A 7 38.99 -10.95 26.64
N ILE A 8 38.92 -9.67 27.00
CA ILE A 8 37.60 -9.00 27.19
C ILE A 8 36.96 -8.57 25.86
N LEU A 9 37.76 -8.37 24.81
CA LEU A 9 37.27 -8.04 23.47
C LEU A 9 36.88 -9.28 22.62
N LEU A 10 37.20 -10.48 23.05
CA LEU A 10 36.84 -11.73 22.36
C LEU A 10 35.65 -12.46 22.98
N GLU A 11 35.21 -12.07 24.18
CA GLU A 11 34.00 -12.64 24.81
C GLU A 11 32.70 -11.84 24.52
N SER A 12 32.77 -10.66 23.92
CA SER A 12 31.58 -9.93 23.46
C SER A 12 30.97 -10.48 22.14
N ASN A 13 31.62 -11.50 21.54
CA ASN A 13 31.05 -12.27 20.41
C ASN A 13 30.28 -13.51 20.88
N ARG A 14 29.68 -13.50 22.06
CA ARG A 14 28.63 -14.46 22.41
C ARG A 14 27.38 -14.11 21.64
N LYS A 15 27.06 -14.95 20.64
CA LYS A 15 25.74 -15.24 20.14
C LYS A 15 24.63 -14.39 20.83
N GLU A 16 24.47 -13.14 20.43
CA GLU A 16 23.13 -12.60 20.33
C GLU A 16 22.41 -13.57 19.39
N SER A 17 21.57 -14.43 19.92
CA SER A 17 20.58 -15.14 19.11
C SER A 17 19.75 -14.01 18.52
N SER A 18 20.10 -13.59 17.31
CA SER A 18 19.31 -12.60 16.61
C SER A 18 17.92 -13.21 16.49
N MET A 19 16.94 -12.62 17.21
CA MET A 19 15.56 -13.08 17.15
C MET A 19 15.16 -13.13 15.67
N GLU A 20 14.48 -14.19 15.29
CA GLU A 20 13.95 -14.35 13.95
C GLU A 20 12.94 -13.22 13.67
N ILE A 21 13.13 -12.49 12.58
CA ILE A 21 12.19 -11.46 12.11
C ILE A 21 11.29 -12.10 11.06
N LYS A 22 9.99 -12.10 11.34
CA LYS A 22 8.94 -12.61 10.44
C LYS A 22 8.18 -11.47 9.81
N ILE A 23 8.15 -11.45 8.49
CA ILE A 23 7.40 -10.46 7.72
C ILE A 23 6.39 -11.20 6.84
N ALA A 24 5.11 -10.85 6.94
CA ALA A 24 4.08 -11.42 6.10
C ALA A 24 3.46 -10.37 5.17
N PHE A 25 3.19 -10.77 3.94
CA PHE A 25 2.41 -9.98 2.99
C PHE A 25 1.07 -10.67 2.76
N SER A 26 -0.02 -9.99 3.10
CA SER A 26 -1.37 -10.45 2.83
C SER A 26 -1.92 -9.81 1.57
N GLY A 27 -2.17 -10.64 0.55
CA GLY A 27 -2.58 -10.20 -0.77
C GLY A 27 -1.39 -10.09 -1.75
N ILE A 28 -1.07 -11.19 -2.44
CA ILE A 28 0.02 -11.23 -3.43
C ILE A 28 -0.53 -10.80 -4.79
N GLY A 29 -0.86 -9.50 -4.86
CA GLY A 29 -1.17 -8.76 -6.08
C GLY A 29 0.03 -7.95 -6.57
N GLY A 30 -0.21 -6.87 -7.33
CA GLY A 30 0.87 -6.00 -7.85
C GLY A 30 1.78 -5.44 -6.76
N VAL A 31 1.19 -4.85 -5.72
CA VAL A 31 1.93 -4.22 -4.61
C VAL A 31 2.61 -5.25 -3.73
N GLY A 32 1.83 -6.17 -3.15
CA GLY A 32 2.35 -7.18 -2.22
C GLY A 32 3.34 -8.13 -2.89
N GLY A 33 3.07 -8.53 -4.13
CA GLY A 33 3.99 -9.40 -4.87
C GLY A 33 5.30 -8.70 -5.23
N TYR A 34 5.27 -7.40 -5.60
CA TYR A 34 6.50 -6.67 -5.88
C TYR A 34 7.36 -6.47 -4.64
N TYR A 35 6.83 -5.84 -3.59
CA TYR A 35 7.62 -5.55 -2.39
C TYR A 35 7.94 -6.81 -1.57
N GLY A 36 6.96 -7.69 -1.40
CA GLY A 36 7.18 -8.97 -0.72
C GLY A 36 8.18 -9.85 -1.47
N GLY A 37 8.07 -9.88 -2.80
CA GLY A 37 8.99 -10.63 -3.63
C GLY A 37 10.42 -10.10 -3.60
N LYS A 38 10.62 -8.77 -3.65
CA LYS A 38 11.97 -8.18 -3.49
C LYS A 38 12.61 -8.53 -2.15
N LEU A 39 11.84 -8.43 -1.06
CA LEU A 39 12.33 -8.85 0.27
C LEU A 39 12.63 -10.35 0.30
N ALA A 40 11.72 -11.20 -0.18
CA ALA A 40 11.93 -12.65 -0.18
C ALA A 40 13.11 -13.06 -1.05
N HIS A 41 13.33 -12.41 -2.19
CA HIS A 41 14.50 -12.65 -3.03
C HIS A 41 15.81 -12.29 -2.33
N PHE A 42 15.87 -11.10 -1.73
CA PHE A 42 17.08 -10.63 -1.07
C PHE A 42 17.42 -11.48 0.15
N TYR A 43 16.43 -11.79 1.00
CA TYR A 43 16.62 -12.53 2.26
C TYR A 43 16.48 -14.06 2.11
N ARG A 44 16.45 -14.63 0.90
CA ARG A 44 16.25 -16.06 0.65
C ARG A 44 17.22 -17.00 1.38
N GLN A 45 18.43 -16.53 1.68
CA GLN A 45 19.46 -17.29 2.40
C GLN A 45 19.61 -16.84 3.86
N SER A 46 18.77 -15.93 4.35
CA SER A 46 18.85 -15.48 5.73
C SER A 46 18.26 -16.55 6.67
N GLU A 47 18.98 -16.86 7.73
CA GLU A 47 18.48 -17.73 8.79
C GLU A 47 17.48 -17.00 9.69
N ASN A 48 17.67 -15.69 9.87
CA ASN A 48 16.96 -14.87 10.86
C ASN A 48 15.87 -13.95 10.27
N ILE A 49 15.70 -13.91 8.96
CA ILE A 49 14.66 -13.08 8.32
C ILE A 49 13.83 -13.96 7.39
N LYS A 50 12.54 -14.06 7.66
CA LYS A 50 11.60 -14.90 6.91
C LYS A 50 10.47 -14.06 6.33
N ILE A 51 10.24 -14.22 5.03
CA ILE A 51 9.19 -13.48 4.30
C ILE A 51 8.12 -14.47 3.86
N TYR A 52 6.90 -14.28 4.35
CA TYR A 52 5.76 -15.17 4.12
C TYR A 52 4.73 -14.53 3.21
N PHE A 53 4.09 -15.34 2.36
CA PHE A 53 3.03 -14.88 1.47
C PHE A 53 1.70 -15.51 1.83
N ILE A 54 0.68 -14.65 2.04
CA ILE A 54 -0.70 -15.08 2.14
C ILE A 54 -1.36 -14.83 0.78
N SER A 55 -1.71 -15.91 0.12
CA SER A 55 -2.32 -15.92 -1.22
C SER A 55 -3.36 -17.01 -1.30
N ARG A 56 -4.22 -16.97 -2.33
CA ARG A 56 -5.30 -17.96 -2.52
C ARG A 56 -5.50 -18.30 -4.00
N GLY A 57 -6.23 -19.39 -4.24
CA GLY A 57 -6.61 -19.85 -5.59
C GLY A 57 -5.42 -20.12 -6.49
N GLU A 58 -5.63 -19.96 -7.78
CA GLU A 58 -4.63 -20.26 -8.82
C GLU A 58 -3.30 -19.51 -8.62
N ASN A 59 -3.37 -18.27 -8.10
CA ASN A 59 -2.16 -17.50 -7.79
C ASN A 59 -1.27 -18.22 -6.75
N LEU A 60 -1.86 -18.78 -5.70
CA LEU A 60 -1.15 -19.57 -4.70
C LEU A 60 -0.58 -20.86 -5.29
N GLU A 61 -1.36 -21.56 -6.11
CA GLU A 61 -0.94 -22.83 -6.74
C GLU A 61 0.30 -22.63 -7.61
N VAL A 62 0.30 -21.56 -8.45
CA VAL A 62 1.46 -21.23 -9.30
C VAL A 62 2.65 -20.81 -8.45
N ILE A 63 2.48 -19.93 -7.44
CA ILE A 63 3.57 -19.50 -6.57
C ILE A 63 4.21 -20.69 -5.84
N SER A 64 3.39 -21.63 -5.36
CA SER A 64 3.88 -22.82 -4.64
C SER A 64 4.66 -23.76 -5.53
N ARG A 65 4.27 -23.91 -6.80
CA ARG A 65 4.91 -24.81 -7.76
C ARG A 65 6.12 -24.17 -8.45
N GLU A 66 6.00 -22.93 -8.89
CA GLU A 66 6.95 -22.29 -9.81
C GLU A 66 7.66 -21.08 -9.20
N GLY A 67 7.22 -20.63 -8.02
CA GLY A 67 7.65 -19.37 -7.41
C GLY A 67 6.86 -18.17 -7.93
N LEU A 68 7.09 -17.02 -7.30
CA LEU A 68 6.56 -15.74 -7.74
C LEU A 68 7.51 -15.12 -8.76
N LYS A 69 7.01 -14.89 -9.96
CA LYS A 69 7.72 -14.17 -11.01
C LYS A 69 7.48 -12.67 -10.88
N ILE A 70 8.55 -11.88 -10.82
CA ILE A 70 8.51 -10.41 -10.86
C ILE A 70 9.16 -9.95 -12.15
N GLN A 71 8.40 -9.27 -12.98
CA GLN A 71 8.86 -8.64 -14.22
C GLN A 71 8.88 -7.14 -14.02
N THR A 72 10.03 -6.53 -14.22
CA THR A 72 10.21 -5.08 -14.27
C THR A 72 10.55 -4.64 -15.69
N LEU A 73 10.79 -3.35 -15.88
CA LEU A 73 11.26 -2.83 -17.17
C LEU A 73 12.68 -3.31 -17.52
N HIS A 74 13.45 -3.79 -16.53
CA HIS A 74 14.88 -4.07 -16.69
C HIS A 74 15.25 -5.52 -16.38
N GLU A 75 14.45 -6.21 -15.58
CA GLU A 75 14.80 -7.55 -15.08
C GLU A 75 13.57 -8.43 -14.86
N GLU A 76 13.80 -9.71 -14.86
CA GLU A 76 12.87 -10.74 -14.43
C GLU A 76 13.54 -11.58 -13.34
N ILE A 77 12.85 -11.74 -12.20
CA ILE A 77 13.31 -12.60 -11.12
C ILE A 77 12.20 -13.59 -10.71
N ILE A 78 12.61 -14.80 -10.32
CA ILE A 78 11.71 -15.81 -9.75
C ILE A 78 12.06 -15.94 -8.27
N VAL A 79 11.05 -15.91 -7.43
CA VAL A 79 11.18 -15.90 -5.98
C VAL A 79 10.42 -17.06 -5.37
N HIS A 80 11.12 -17.88 -4.60
CA HIS A 80 10.52 -18.94 -3.80
C HIS A 80 10.51 -18.47 -2.33
N PRO A 81 9.36 -18.05 -1.78
CA PRO A 81 9.26 -17.70 -0.36
C PRO A 81 9.42 -18.97 0.49
N PRO A 82 9.83 -18.88 1.75
CA PRO A 82 9.90 -20.04 2.65
C PRO A 82 8.52 -20.70 2.82
N LEU A 83 7.44 -19.93 2.75
CA LEU A 83 6.07 -20.44 2.71
C LEU A 83 5.16 -19.42 2.00
N ALA A 84 4.39 -19.91 1.03
CA ALA A 84 3.19 -19.29 0.51
C ALA A 84 1.99 -20.16 0.90
N THR A 85 0.99 -19.57 1.54
CA THR A 85 -0.16 -20.34 2.05
C THR A 85 -1.44 -19.52 2.05
N HIS A 86 -2.58 -20.20 2.07
CA HIS A 86 -3.88 -19.60 2.38
C HIS A 86 -4.27 -19.79 3.86
N SER A 87 -3.43 -20.48 4.64
CA SER A 87 -3.66 -20.76 6.06
C SER A 87 -2.67 -19.97 6.94
N PRO A 88 -3.04 -18.78 7.43
CA PRO A 88 -2.16 -17.97 8.30
C PRO A 88 -1.71 -18.69 9.57
N LYS A 89 -2.47 -19.69 10.03
CA LYS A 89 -2.13 -20.50 11.21
C LYS A 89 -0.82 -21.28 11.04
N ASP A 90 -0.44 -21.60 9.79
CA ASP A 90 0.80 -22.32 9.50
C ASP A 90 2.05 -21.48 9.77
N ILE A 91 1.89 -20.15 9.88
CA ILE A 91 2.97 -19.19 10.13
C ILE A 91 2.98 -18.74 11.60
N GLY A 92 1.78 -18.49 12.16
CA GLY A 92 1.62 -17.89 13.47
C GLY A 92 2.00 -16.39 13.51
N PRO A 93 2.12 -15.80 14.72
CA PRO A 93 2.41 -14.36 14.85
C PRO A 93 3.68 -13.92 14.13
N VAL A 94 3.60 -12.74 13.49
CA VAL A 94 4.72 -12.11 12.77
C VAL A 94 5.08 -10.76 13.38
N ASP A 95 6.28 -10.24 13.07
CA ASP A 95 6.71 -8.92 13.53
C ASP A 95 6.10 -7.81 12.69
N TYR A 96 6.02 -8.02 11.37
CA TYR A 96 5.45 -7.05 10.44
C TYR A 96 4.46 -7.74 9.51
N LEU A 97 3.24 -7.21 9.46
CA LEU A 97 2.17 -7.66 8.56
C LEU A 97 1.84 -6.55 7.57
N PHE A 98 2.18 -6.75 6.30
CA PHE A 98 1.77 -5.86 5.22
C PHE A 98 0.41 -6.28 4.67
N CYS A 99 -0.58 -5.38 4.78
CA CYS A 99 -1.88 -5.54 4.12
C CYS A 99 -1.81 -4.93 2.73
N THR A 100 -2.00 -5.74 1.70
CA THR A 100 -1.85 -5.36 0.29
C THR A 100 -2.98 -5.89 -0.59
N THR A 101 -4.10 -6.24 0.03
CA THR A 101 -5.36 -6.57 -0.65
C THR A 101 -6.02 -5.31 -1.24
N LYS A 102 -7.13 -5.47 -1.93
CA LYS A 102 -7.99 -4.35 -2.27
C LYS A 102 -8.80 -3.89 -1.06
N SER A 103 -9.17 -2.62 -1.01
CA SER A 103 -9.86 -2.02 0.14
C SER A 103 -11.21 -2.68 0.46
N TYR A 104 -11.95 -3.13 -0.55
CA TYR A 104 -13.21 -3.83 -0.35
C TYR A 104 -13.06 -5.23 0.28
N ASP A 105 -11.87 -5.82 0.25
CA ASP A 105 -11.53 -7.10 0.89
C ASP A 105 -10.92 -6.91 2.30
N LEU A 106 -10.64 -5.68 2.73
CA LEU A 106 -9.82 -5.40 3.92
C LEU A 106 -10.36 -6.04 5.20
N ALA A 107 -11.64 -5.85 5.48
CA ALA A 107 -12.24 -6.37 6.72
C ALA A 107 -12.20 -7.92 6.77
N GLY A 108 -12.60 -8.57 5.68
CA GLY A 108 -12.53 -10.04 5.57
C GLY A 108 -11.09 -10.55 5.64
N ASN A 109 -10.16 -9.84 5.00
CA ASN A 109 -8.74 -10.20 5.05
C ASN A 109 -8.16 -10.11 6.46
N LEU A 110 -8.49 -9.06 7.23
CA LEU A 110 -8.01 -8.93 8.61
C LEU A 110 -8.51 -10.07 9.51
N GLU A 111 -9.74 -10.55 9.31
CA GLU A 111 -10.23 -11.73 10.04
C GLU A 111 -9.48 -12.99 9.63
N GLU A 112 -9.21 -13.20 8.35
CA GLU A 112 -8.45 -14.36 7.86
C GLU A 112 -7.03 -14.37 8.43
N VAL A 113 -6.35 -13.22 8.45
CA VAL A 113 -4.94 -13.10 8.89
C VAL A 113 -4.79 -12.87 10.40
N ARG A 114 -5.86 -12.91 11.17
CA ARG A 114 -5.80 -12.74 12.63
C ARG A 114 -4.77 -13.64 13.31
N PRO A 115 -4.53 -14.90 12.90
CA PRO A 115 -3.47 -15.74 13.47
C PRO A 115 -2.04 -15.18 13.33
N LEU A 116 -1.81 -14.24 12.40
CA LEU A 116 -0.52 -13.55 12.23
C LEU A 116 -0.35 -12.38 13.21
N ILE A 117 -1.44 -11.92 13.84
CA ILE A 117 -1.45 -10.70 14.65
C ILE A 117 -1.25 -11.09 16.12
N GLY A 118 -0.02 -10.96 16.59
CA GLY A 118 0.35 -11.10 18.00
C GLY A 118 0.45 -9.74 18.70
N PRO A 119 0.74 -9.74 20.02
CA PRO A 119 0.81 -8.49 20.81
C PRO A 119 1.84 -7.48 20.29
N SER A 120 2.91 -7.95 19.66
CA SER A 120 4.00 -7.13 19.12
C SER A 120 3.92 -6.91 17.61
N THR A 121 2.96 -7.50 16.91
CA THR A 121 2.83 -7.36 15.46
C THR A 121 2.52 -5.91 15.08
N VAL A 122 3.26 -5.38 14.11
CA VAL A 122 2.97 -4.10 13.46
C VAL A 122 2.25 -4.37 12.15
N ILE A 123 1.08 -3.77 11.97
CA ILE A 123 0.28 -3.86 10.76
C ILE A 123 0.53 -2.62 9.90
N ILE A 124 0.84 -2.82 8.61
CA ILE A 124 1.19 -1.74 7.68
C ILE A 124 0.35 -1.89 6.41
N PRO A 125 -0.66 -1.04 6.20
CA PRO A 125 -1.44 -1.05 4.98
C PRO A 125 -0.66 -0.43 3.82
N LEU A 126 -0.70 -1.06 2.66
CA LEU A 126 -0.22 -0.48 1.40
C LEU A 126 -1.37 -0.36 0.38
N LEU A 127 -2.56 -0.07 0.88
CA LEU A 127 -3.78 0.12 0.10
C LEU A 127 -3.95 1.58 -0.31
N ASN A 128 -4.83 1.81 -1.29
CA ASN A 128 -5.30 3.15 -1.64
C ASN A 128 -6.39 3.59 -0.64
N GLY A 129 -6.40 4.86 -0.28
CA GLY A 129 -7.38 5.47 0.62
C GLY A 129 -6.71 6.39 1.63
N ALA A 130 -7.46 7.35 2.16
CA ALA A 130 -6.98 8.28 3.18
C ALA A 130 -7.14 7.73 4.60
N ASN A 131 -8.14 6.88 4.83
CA ASN A 131 -8.58 6.41 6.14
C ASN A 131 -8.27 4.94 6.44
N ILE A 132 -7.45 4.29 5.61
CA ILE A 132 -7.21 2.84 5.72
C ILE A 132 -6.60 2.47 7.08
N THR A 133 -5.64 3.26 7.56
CA THR A 133 -4.99 3.01 8.86
C THR A 133 -5.99 3.11 10.01
N GLU A 134 -6.85 4.12 10.00
CA GLU A 134 -7.89 4.34 11.01
C GLU A 134 -8.94 3.21 10.97
N GLU A 135 -9.27 2.73 9.78
CA GLU A 135 -10.18 1.60 9.60
C GLU A 135 -9.57 0.31 10.19
N ILE A 136 -8.30 0.03 9.94
CA ILE A 136 -7.62 -1.13 10.53
C ILE A 136 -7.56 -0.98 12.05
N ARG A 137 -7.22 0.20 12.59
CA ARG A 137 -7.21 0.45 14.05
C ARG A 137 -8.56 0.16 14.70
N ARG A 138 -9.66 0.45 14.01
CA ARG A 138 -11.02 0.14 14.47
C ARG A 138 -11.33 -1.35 14.42
N LEU A 139 -10.86 -2.06 13.38
CA LEU A 139 -11.12 -3.49 13.19
C LEU A 139 -10.26 -4.38 14.10
N VAL A 140 -9.05 -3.93 14.45
CA VAL A 140 -8.12 -4.66 15.32
C VAL A 140 -7.63 -3.74 16.46
N PRO A 141 -8.52 -3.37 17.40
CA PRO A 141 -8.18 -2.46 18.47
C PRO A 141 -7.09 -3.03 19.39
N GLY A 142 -6.22 -2.15 19.87
CA GLY A 142 -5.12 -2.52 20.78
C GLY A 142 -3.86 -3.03 20.09
N HIS A 143 -3.85 -3.12 18.75
CA HIS A 143 -2.66 -3.49 17.98
C HIS A 143 -1.96 -2.27 17.37
N GLN A 144 -0.65 -2.41 17.10
CA GLN A 144 0.12 -1.37 16.44
C GLN A 144 -0.21 -1.35 14.94
N VAL A 145 -0.69 -0.21 14.46
CA VAL A 145 -0.97 -0.01 13.02
C VAL A 145 -0.25 1.26 12.59
N TRP A 146 0.77 1.09 11.74
CA TRP A 146 1.49 2.20 11.16
C TRP A 146 0.82 2.65 9.86
N TYR A 147 1.07 3.87 9.48
CA TYR A 147 0.67 4.39 8.18
C TYR A 147 1.54 3.79 7.08
N GLY A 148 0.95 3.57 5.91
CA GLY A 148 1.65 3.09 4.73
C GLY A 148 1.11 3.73 3.46
N CYS A 149 2.00 4.02 2.53
CA CYS A 149 1.65 4.62 1.24
C CYS A 149 2.66 4.19 0.17
N VAL A 150 2.17 3.83 -1.01
CA VAL A 150 3.02 3.45 -2.14
C VAL A 150 2.66 4.22 -3.41
N TYR A 151 3.66 4.63 -4.16
CA TYR A 151 3.53 5.07 -5.54
C TYR A 151 4.23 4.03 -6.42
N ILE A 152 3.47 3.23 -7.13
CA ILE A 152 3.98 2.18 -7.99
C ILE A 152 2.94 1.81 -9.05
N GLY A 153 3.37 1.64 -10.27
CA GLY A 153 2.59 0.99 -11.31
C GLY A 153 2.97 -0.49 -11.38
N ALA A 154 2.20 -1.33 -10.69
CA ALA A 154 2.39 -2.78 -10.70
C ALA A 154 1.03 -3.49 -10.69
N ARG A 155 0.97 -4.65 -11.32
CA ARG A 155 -0.23 -5.49 -11.37
C ARG A 155 0.12 -6.97 -11.36
N LEU A 156 -0.80 -7.78 -10.90
CA LEU A 156 -0.79 -9.21 -11.19
C LEU A 156 -1.21 -9.38 -12.66
N SER A 157 -0.25 -9.71 -13.52
CA SER A 157 -0.46 -9.84 -14.96
C SER A 157 -0.95 -11.23 -15.37
N ALA A 158 -0.59 -12.25 -14.58
CA ALA A 158 -1.06 -13.63 -14.65
C ALA A 158 -0.91 -14.26 -13.27
N PRO A 159 -1.56 -15.39 -12.97
CA PRO A 159 -1.27 -16.15 -11.76
C PRO A 159 0.23 -16.36 -11.57
N GLY A 160 0.75 -16.08 -10.39
CA GLY A 160 2.18 -16.17 -10.07
C GLY A 160 3.08 -15.12 -10.74
N THR A 161 2.53 -14.15 -11.49
CA THR A 161 3.35 -13.17 -12.23
C THR A 161 2.93 -11.73 -11.90
N VAL A 162 3.85 -10.96 -11.37
CA VAL A 162 3.69 -9.52 -11.09
C VAL A 162 4.52 -8.72 -12.09
N SER A 163 3.88 -7.79 -12.80
CA SER A 163 4.55 -6.88 -13.71
C SER A 163 4.55 -5.46 -13.14
N LYS A 164 5.74 -4.87 -12.97
CA LYS A 164 5.96 -3.45 -12.65
C LYS A 164 6.26 -2.71 -13.96
N PHE A 165 5.43 -1.75 -14.30
CA PHE A 165 5.47 -1.02 -15.56
C PHE A 165 5.84 0.47 -15.42
N THR A 166 6.20 0.93 -14.22
CA THR A 166 6.73 2.27 -13.96
C THR A 166 8.19 2.21 -13.56
N GLU A 167 9.00 3.18 -13.96
CA GLU A 167 10.41 3.28 -13.57
C GLU A 167 10.54 3.46 -12.06
N GLN A 168 9.87 4.47 -11.54
CA GLN A 168 9.96 4.81 -10.13
C GLN A 168 8.95 4.03 -9.30
N ASP A 169 9.38 3.67 -8.10
CA ASP A 169 8.51 3.27 -7.01
C ASP A 169 8.93 4.02 -5.74
N ARG A 170 7.96 4.29 -4.89
CA ARG A 170 8.21 4.89 -3.58
C ARG A 170 7.30 4.23 -2.56
N LEU A 171 7.88 3.83 -1.45
CA LEU A 171 7.14 3.31 -0.31
C LEU A 171 7.41 4.22 0.88
N TRP A 172 6.36 4.75 1.47
CA TRP A 172 6.42 5.46 2.74
C TRP A 172 5.67 4.67 3.79
N PHE A 173 6.24 4.57 4.98
CA PHE A 173 5.58 3.96 6.11
C PHE A 173 6.04 4.61 7.40
N GLY A 174 5.30 4.42 8.47
CA GLY A 174 5.68 4.83 9.82
C GLY A 174 4.50 5.27 10.66
N ASP A 175 4.80 5.58 11.89
CA ASP A 175 3.88 6.20 12.83
C ASP A 175 4.67 7.29 13.57
N PRO A 176 4.29 8.58 13.48
CA PRO A 176 5.00 9.67 14.15
C PRO A 176 5.13 9.48 15.66
N GLU A 177 4.17 8.76 16.28
CA GLU A 177 4.14 8.46 17.71
C GLU A 177 4.63 7.03 18.04
N GLY A 178 4.97 6.25 17.00
CA GLY A 178 5.36 4.85 17.15
C GLY A 178 6.84 4.63 17.50
N ASP A 179 7.20 3.36 17.73
CA ASP A 179 8.56 2.95 18.06
C ASP A 179 9.55 3.27 16.92
N ARG A 180 10.40 4.25 17.15
CA ARG A 180 11.39 4.73 16.16
C ARG A 180 12.47 3.70 15.86
N LEU A 181 12.84 2.85 16.81
CA LEU A 181 13.86 1.82 16.60
C LEU A 181 13.34 0.73 15.66
N ARG A 182 12.11 0.28 15.88
CA ARG A 182 11.46 -0.68 14.99
C ARG A 182 11.21 -0.11 13.59
N GLN A 183 10.88 1.17 13.49
CA GLN A 183 10.73 1.84 12.19
C GLN A 183 12.06 1.92 11.44
N ALA A 184 13.15 2.24 12.14
CA ALA A 184 14.49 2.27 11.57
C ALA A 184 14.97 0.87 11.15
N GLU A 185 14.68 -0.18 11.94
CA GLU A 185 14.95 -1.56 11.60
C GLU A 185 14.28 -1.97 10.29
N LEU A 186 12.96 -1.76 10.18
CA LEU A 186 12.21 -2.09 8.97
C LEU A 186 12.71 -1.28 7.75
N LEU A 187 13.03 0.00 7.94
CA LEU A 187 13.60 0.84 6.90
C LEU A 187 14.93 0.28 6.40
N GLN A 188 15.79 -0.17 7.29
CA GLN A 188 17.06 -0.79 6.94
C GLN A 188 16.87 -2.11 6.18
N LEU A 189 15.93 -2.95 6.61
CA LEU A 189 15.59 -4.20 5.92
C LEU A 189 15.14 -3.93 4.48
N MET A 190 14.26 -2.96 4.28
CA MET A 190 13.78 -2.58 2.96
C MET A 190 14.88 -1.98 2.08
N SER A 191 15.68 -1.07 2.63
CA SER A 191 16.77 -0.42 1.90
C SER A 191 17.81 -1.43 1.42
N ARG A 192 18.18 -2.41 2.25
CA ARG A 192 19.10 -3.49 1.88
C ARG A 192 18.57 -4.35 0.74
N ALA A 193 17.26 -4.56 0.67
CA ALA A 193 16.61 -5.27 -0.43
C ALA A 193 16.41 -4.39 -1.69
N GLY A 194 16.99 -3.18 -1.71
CA GLY A 194 16.87 -2.27 -2.85
C GLY A 194 15.46 -1.69 -3.03
N ILE A 195 14.68 -1.61 -1.95
CA ILE A 195 13.37 -0.95 -1.96
C ILE A 195 13.56 0.51 -1.55
N SER A 196 13.06 1.43 -2.38
CA SER A 196 13.06 2.87 -2.10
C SER A 196 12.00 3.20 -1.05
N ALA A 197 12.32 2.90 0.22
CA ALA A 197 11.44 3.15 1.36
C ALA A 197 11.90 4.38 2.15
N LEU A 198 10.95 5.13 2.71
CA LEU A 198 11.18 6.28 3.56
C LEU A 198 10.21 6.27 4.74
N ASN A 199 10.64 6.85 5.87
CA ASN A 199 9.84 7.08 7.06
C ASN A 199 9.73 8.59 7.33
N PRO A 200 8.83 9.30 6.63
CA PRO A 200 8.70 10.74 6.78
C PRO A 200 7.85 11.11 8.00
N ALA A 201 8.23 12.18 8.71
CA ALA A 201 7.45 12.71 9.82
C ALA A 201 6.06 13.23 9.40
N ASP A 202 5.91 13.64 8.13
CA ASP A 202 4.69 14.18 7.53
C ASP A 202 3.87 13.12 6.76
N ILE A 203 3.91 11.84 7.20
CA ILE A 203 3.30 10.72 6.46
C ILE A 203 1.80 10.92 6.18
N HIS A 204 1.06 11.52 7.11
CA HIS A 204 -0.35 11.85 6.92
C HIS A 204 -0.56 12.77 5.71
N ASN A 205 0.21 13.85 5.60
CA ASN A 205 0.12 14.75 4.46
C ASN A 205 0.49 14.07 3.15
N ARG A 206 1.43 13.11 3.18
CA ARG A 206 1.82 12.34 1.97
C ARG A 206 0.73 11.40 1.52
N ILE A 207 0.08 10.71 2.45
CA ILE A 207 -1.09 9.87 2.15
C ILE A 207 -2.19 10.71 1.53
N TRP A 208 -2.51 11.86 2.12
CA TRP A 208 -3.55 12.74 1.62
C TRP A 208 -3.21 13.37 0.25
N ARG A 209 -1.95 13.73 -0.01
CA ARG A 209 -1.53 14.17 -1.34
C ARG A 209 -1.74 13.09 -2.40
N LYS A 210 -1.38 11.84 -2.08
CA LYS A 210 -1.67 10.72 -2.98
C LYS A 210 -3.17 10.51 -3.13
N PHE A 211 -3.91 10.51 -2.01
CA PHE A 211 -5.36 10.33 -2.04
C PHE A 211 -6.03 11.40 -2.89
N PHE A 212 -5.60 12.64 -2.77
CA PHE A 212 -6.08 13.74 -3.59
C PHE A 212 -5.93 13.44 -5.09
N LEU A 213 -4.73 13.04 -5.50
CA LEU A 213 -4.45 12.66 -6.88
C LEU A 213 -5.35 11.51 -7.36
N ILE A 214 -5.39 10.42 -6.60
CA ILE A 214 -6.06 9.19 -7.05
C ILE A 214 -7.58 9.29 -6.94
N SER A 215 -8.13 9.98 -5.95
CA SER A 215 -9.58 10.17 -5.78
C SER A 215 -10.17 10.97 -6.94
N LEU A 216 -9.56 12.12 -7.30
CA LEU A 216 -10.01 12.93 -8.42
C LEU A 216 -9.97 12.13 -9.73
N SER A 217 -8.81 11.57 -10.04
CA SER A 217 -8.59 10.91 -11.33
C SER A 217 -9.44 9.64 -11.46
N ALA A 218 -9.55 8.84 -10.39
CA ALA A 218 -10.35 7.62 -10.41
C ALA A 218 -11.86 7.94 -10.55
N THR A 219 -12.35 8.94 -9.82
CA THR A 219 -13.74 9.36 -9.92
C THR A 219 -14.08 9.88 -11.33
N LEU A 220 -13.26 10.79 -11.87
CA LEU A 220 -13.53 11.40 -13.17
C LEU A 220 -13.41 10.39 -14.32
N THR A 221 -12.34 9.61 -14.38
CA THR A 221 -12.18 8.63 -15.48
C THR A 221 -13.27 7.57 -15.46
N SER A 222 -13.70 7.13 -14.27
CA SER A 222 -14.79 6.16 -14.13
C SER A 222 -16.15 6.78 -14.47
N TYR A 223 -16.40 8.03 -14.06
CA TYR A 223 -17.67 8.69 -14.28
C TYR A 223 -17.92 8.97 -15.77
N TYR A 224 -16.92 9.51 -16.46
CA TYR A 224 -17.02 9.83 -17.90
C TYR A 224 -16.74 8.63 -18.80
N ASP A 225 -16.23 7.50 -18.26
CA ASP A 225 -15.72 6.35 -19.01
C ASP A 225 -14.67 6.77 -20.06
N GLN A 226 -13.73 7.63 -19.62
CA GLN A 226 -12.73 8.28 -20.47
C GLN A 226 -11.32 8.12 -19.87
N SER A 227 -10.31 8.25 -20.74
CA SER A 227 -8.91 8.32 -20.33
C SER A 227 -8.60 9.62 -19.56
N ILE A 228 -7.44 9.68 -18.92
CA ILE A 228 -6.97 10.89 -18.21
C ILE A 228 -6.85 12.07 -19.21
N GLY A 229 -6.30 11.82 -20.40
CA GLY A 229 -6.17 12.85 -21.43
C GLY A 229 -7.51 13.39 -21.91
N GLU A 230 -8.48 12.53 -22.20
CA GLU A 230 -9.84 12.94 -22.59
C GLU A 230 -10.54 13.72 -21.48
N VAL A 231 -10.41 13.30 -20.21
CA VAL A 231 -10.98 14.04 -19.08
C VAL A 231 -10.36 15.44 -18.95
N LEU A 232 -9.05 15.56 -19.13
CA LEU A 232 -8.36 16.86 -19.12
C LEU A 232 -8.81 17.77 -20.27
N GLU A 233 -9.03 17.19 -21.44
CA GLU A 233 -9.44 17.93 -22.64
C GLU A 233 -10.89 18.41 -22.55
N PHE A 234 -11.82 17.50 -22.17
CA PHE A 234 -13.26 17.78 -22.25
C PHE A 234 -13.92 18.12 -20.90
N HIS A 235 -13.31 17.74 -19.79
CA HIS A 235 -13.90 17.81 -18.45
C HIS A 235 -12.95 18.39 -17.39
N ARG A 236 -11.99 19.23 -17.77
CA ARG A 236 -10.98 19.83 -16.88
C ARG A 236 -11.60 20.47 -15.63
N SER A 237 -12.73 21.15 -15.76
CA SER A 237 -13.47 21.73 -14.63
C SER A 237 -13.93 20.72 -13.59
N GLY A 238 -13.99 19.43 -13.95
CA GLY A 238 -14.26 18.34 -13.00
C GLY A 238 -13.15 18.19 -11.97
N TYR A 239 -11.88 18.31 -12.39
CA TYR A 239 -10.74 18.30 -11.46
C TYR A 239 -10.79 19.49 -10.49
N GLU A 240 -11.20 20.65 -10.96
CA GLU A 240 -11.32 21.85 -10.13
C GLU A 240 -12.42 21.69 -9.08
N LYS A 241 -13.62 21.31 -9.48
CA LYS A 241 -14.77 21.12 -8.58
C LYS A 241 -14.54 20.03 -7.54
N LEU A 242 -14.15 18.82 -7.97
CA LEU A 242 -13.83 17.74 -7.03
C LEU A 242 -12.66 18.12 -6.14
N GLY A 243 -11.66 18.83 -6.69
CA GLY A 243 -10.50 19.29 -5.94
C GLY A 243 -10.86 20.28 -4.84
N GLU A 244 -11.74 21.26 -5.10
CA GLU A 244 -12.23 22.21 -4.10
C GLU A 244 -12.98 21.51 -2.96
N GLU A 245 -13.90 20.58 -3.30
CA GLU A 245 -14.65 19.80 -2.33
C GLU A 245 -13.73 18.94 -1.45
N LEU A 246 -12.80 18.19 -2.06
CA LEU A 246 -11.84 17.36 -1.34
C LEU A 246 -10.85 18.18 -0.50
N TYR A 247 -10.45 19.36 -1.00
CA TYR A 247 -9.56 20.27 -0.26
C TYR A 247 -10.23 20.77 1.03
N ALA A 248 -11.51 21.15 0.95
CA ALA A 248 -12.29 21.54 2.12
C ALA A 248 -12.41 20.42 3.15
N VAL A 249 -12.67 19.20 2.70
CA VAL A 249 -12.71 18.00 3.56
C VAL A 249 -11.35 17.76 4.23
N ALA A 250 -10.25 17.83 3.47
CA ALA A 250 -8.91 17.66 4.01
C ALA A 250 -8.58 18.70 5.09
N GLN A 251 -8.86 19.98 4.82
CA GLN A 251 -8.64 21.06 5.79
C GLN A 251 -9.44 20.86 7.08
N ALA A 252 -10.70 20.48 6.98
CA ALA A 252 -11.56 20.24 8.14
C ALA A 252 -11.08 19.04 8.99
N GLN A 253 -10.35 18.12 8.39
CA GLN A 253 -9.69 17.02 9.10
C GLN A 253 -8.28 17.37 9.60
N GLY A 254 -7.86 18.64 9.52
CA GLY A 254 -6.55 19.09 10.00
C GLY A 254 -5.39 18.74 9.09
N ILE A 255 -5.65 18.37 7.84
CA ILE A 255 -4.61 18.02 6.87
C ILE A 255 -4.12 19.29 6.14
N HIS A 256 -2.82 19.50 6.18
CA HIS A 256 -2.19 20.65 5.56
C HIS A 256 -1.70 20.32 4.15
N LEU A 257 -2.55 20.57 3.16
CA LEU A 257 -2.21 20.47 1.75
C LEU A 257 -1.72 21.84 1.20
N PRO A 258 -0.84 21.85 0.18
CA PRO A 258 -0.49 23.08 -0.52
C PRO A 258 -1.72 23.79 -1.09
N GLN A 259 -1.73 25.13 -1.07
CA GLN A 259 -2.85 25.91 -1.63
C GLN A 259 -3.06 25.67 -3.14
N ASP A 260 -2.01 25.32 -3.84
CA ASP A 260 -2.02 25.02 -5.28
C ASP A 260 -2.16 23.52 -5.59
N MET A 261 -2.61 22.70 -4.62
CA MET A 261 -2.71 21.24 -4.75
C MET A 261 -3.50 20.80 -5.99
N ILE A 262 -4.60 21.48 -6.30
CA ILE A 262 -5.42 21.19 -7.48
C ILE A 262 -4.61 21.38 -8.76
N ARG A 263 -3.88 22.49 -8.86
CA ARG A 263 -3.00 22.78 -10.02
C ARG A 263 -1.88 21.75 -10.13
N GLN A 264 -1.28 21.35 -8.99
CA GLN A 264 -0.25 20.30 -8.99
C GLN A 264 -0.80 18.98 -9.52
N VAL A 265 -1.99 18.56 -9.09
CA VAL A 265 -2.63 17.32 -9.58
C VAL A 265 -2.88 17.42 -11.08
N ILE A 266 -3.46 18.50 -11.55
CA ILE A 266 -3.72 18.69 -12.99
C ILE A 266 -2.41 18.62 -13.78
N ALA A 267 -1.37 19.34 -13.34
CA ALA A 267 -0.05 19.35 -13.99
C ALA A 267 0.62 17.96 -13.98
N ASP A 268 0.39 17.14 -12.95
CA ASP A 268 0.91 15.77 -12.90
C ASP A 268 0.12 14.83 -13.83
N GLN A 269 -1.19 15.05 -13.98
CA GLN A 269 -2.00 14.29 -14.94
C GLN A 269 -1.67 14.67 -16.40
N GLU A 270 -1.35 15.92 -16.69
CA GLU A 270 -0.90 16.37 -18.01
C GLU A 270 0.40 15.71 -18.50
N LYS A 271 1.21 15.18 -17.58
CA LYS A 271 2.44 14.41 -17.91
C LYS A 271 2.18 12.94 -18.24
N MET A 272 0.97 12.44 -17.94
CA MET A 272 0.62 11.06 -18.22
C MET A 272 0.34 10.86 -19.72
N PRO A 273 0.55 9.65 -20.26
CA PRO A 273 0.08 9.32 -21.61
C PRO A 273 -1.40 9.66 -21.77
N TYR A 274 -1.78 10.16 -22.95
CA TYR A 274 -3.16 10.60 -23.23
C TYR A 274 -4.19 9.50 -22.96
N ASP A 275 -3.87 8.26 -23.33
CA ASP A 275 -4.68 7.07 -23.16
C ASP A 275 -4.57 6.41 -21.78
N ALA A 276 -3.77 7.01 -20.88
CA ALA A 276 -3.63 6.50 -19.52
C ALA A 276 -4.96 6.54 -18.77
N THR A 277 -5.17 5.57 -17.89
CA THR A 277 -6.37 5.48 -17.07
C THR A 277 -6.06 4.98 -15.66
N THR A 278 -7.07 4.99 -14.79
CA THR A 278 -6.95 4.53 -13.41
C THR A 278 -7.30 3.05 -13.25
N SER A 279 -6.84 2.45 -12.15
CA SER A 279 -7.19 1.07 -11.81
C SER A 279 -8.70 0.90 -11.58
N MET A 280 -9.33 1.87 -10.90
CA MET A 280 -10.78 1.84 -10.64
C MET A 280 -11.58 1.87 -11.95
N HIS A 281 -11.23 2.74 -12.89
CA HIS A 281 -11.86 2.78 -14.20
C HIS A 281 -11.67 1.46 -14.98
N THR A 282 -10.44 0.90 -14.94
CA THR A 282 -10.17 -0.41 -15.54
C THR A 282 -11.02 -1.52 -14.91
N ASP A 283 -11.22 -1.49 -13.59
CA ASP A 283 -12.05 -2.46 -12.88
C ASP A 283 -13.53 -2.30 -13.25
N PHE A 284 -14.06 -1.07 -13.38
CA PHE A 284 -15.41 -0.80 -13.90
C PHE A 284 -15.61 -1.38 -15.32
N ARG A 285 -14.69 -1.07 -16.24
CA ARG A 285 -14.77 -1.60 -17.62
C ARG A 285 -14.73 -3.12 -17.70
N LYS A 286 -14.14 -3.78 -16.70
CA LYS A 286 -14.06 -5.24 -16.61
C LYS A 286 -15.17 -5.85 -15.74
N HIS A 287 -16.13 -5.05 -15.29
CA HIS A 287 -17.21 -5.47 -14.38
C HIS A 287 -16.68 -6.20 -13.13
N LYS A 288 -15.56 -5.71 -12.59
CA LYS A 288 -14.95 -6.21 -11.36
C LYS A 288 -15.35 -5.34 -10.16
N PRO A 289 -15.29 -5.88 -8.94
CA PRO A 289 -15.38 -5.05 -7.74
C PRO A 289 -14.39 -3.89 -7.79
N THR A 290 -14.84 -2.70 -7.37
CA THR A 290 -14.07 -1.46 -7.49
C THR A 290 -13.78 -0.86 -6.12
N GLU A 291 -12.80 0.05 -6.06
CA GLU A 291 -12.48 0.84 -4.85
C GLU A 291 -13.35 2.13 -4.75
N LEU A 292 -14.56 2.11 -5.31
CA LEU A 292 -15.48 3.27 -5.34
C LEU A 292 -15.77 3.82 -3.93
N GLU A 293 -16.06 2.93 -2.98
CA GLU A 293 -16.36 3.32 -1.59
C GLU A 293 -15.17 4.03 -0.94
N THR A 294 -13.96 3.54 -1.19
CA THR A 294 -12.74 4.08 -0.60
C THR A 294 -12.29 5.38 -1.25
N LEU A 295 -12.44 5.51 -2.58
CA LEU A 295 -11.89 6.65 -3.31
C LEU A 295 -12.89 7.79 -3.50
N THR A 296 -14.16 7.48 -3.73
CA THR A 296 -15.21 8.47 -3.95
C THR A 296 -16.16 8.55 -2.77
N GLY A 297 -16.65 7.40 -2.31
CA GLY A 297 -17.60 7.28 -1.20
C GLY A 297 -17.07 7.86 0.11
N TYR A 298 -15.79 7.66 0.42
CA TYR A 298 -15.15 8.24 1.60
C TYR A 298 -15.26 9.77 1.65
N VAL A 299 -15.14 10.45 0.50
CA VAL A 299 -15.27 11.93 0.45
C VAL A 299 -16.69 12.35 0.75
N VAL A 300 -17.68 11.62 0.18
CA VAL A 300 -19.11 11.86 0.43
C VAL A 300 -19.45 11.67 1.91
N GLU A 301 -19.01 10.57 2.51
CA GLU A 301 -19.28 10.30 3.93
C GLU A 301 -18.54 11.29 4.86
N SER A 302 -17.32 11.68 4.50
CA SER A 302 -16.58 12.71 5.24
C SER A 302 -17.27 14.08 5.15
N GLY A 303 -17.77 14.48 3.96
CA GLY A 303 -18.53 15.70 3.78
C GLY A 303 -19.77 15.74 4.68
N LYS A 304 -20.55 14.64 4.72
CA LYS A 304 -21.71 14.51 5.62
C LYS A 304 -21.33 14.61 7.09
N ALA A 305 -20.30 13.88 7.51
CA ALA A 305 -19.85 13.86 8.91
C ALA A 305 -19.33 15.23 9.39
N LEU A 306 -18.74 16.00 8.48
CA LEU A 306 -18.16 17.33 8.74
C LEU A 306 -19.15 18.49 8.44
N HIS A 307 -20.37 18.18 7.98
CA HIS A 307 -21.36 19.16 7.49
C HIS A 307 -20.82 20.07 6.39
N LEU A 308 -20.00 19.54 5.51
CA LEU A 308 -19.46 20.22 4.34
C LEU A 308 -20.18 19.77 3.06
N PRO A 309 -20.59 20.72 2.19
CA PRO A 309 -21.20 20.36 0.92
C PRO A 309 -20.15 19.77 -0.04
N VAL A 310 -20.43 18.61 -0.59
CA VAL A 310 -19.63 17.93 -1.62
C VAL A 310 -20.50 17.46 -2.79
N PRO A 311 -21.27 18.40 -3.42
CA PRO A 311 -22.33 18.03 -4.36
C PRO A 311 -21.82 17.32 -5.61
N THR A 312 -20.61 17.63 -6.07
CA THR A 312 -20.03 17.00 -7.26
C THR A 312 -19.65 15.55 -6.96
N TYR A 313 -18.99 15.31 -5.81
CA TYR A 313 -18.73 13.95 -5.35
C TYR A 313 -20.01 13.14 -5.12
N GLU A 314 -21.02 13.72 -4.48
CA GLU A 314 -22.31 13.05 -4.23
C GLU A 314 -23.00 12.63 -5.53
N MET A 315 -23.04 13.52 -6.51
CA MET A 315 -23.63 13.26 -7.82
C MET A 315 -22.91 12.11 -8.54
N MET A 316 -21.58 12.21 -8.65
CA MET A 316 -20.79 11.19 -9.35
C MET A 316 -20.80 9.85 -8.63
N TYR A 317 -20.71 9.84 -7.31
CA TYR A 317 -20.78 8.64 -6.50
C TYR A 317 -22.12 7.91 -6.66
N LYS A 318 -23.24 8.65 -6.62
CA LYS A 318 -24.59 8.09 -6.79
C LYS A 318 -24.73 7.39 -8.14
N GLU A 319 -24.22 7.99 -9.21
CA GLU A 319 -24.27 7.40 -10.54
C GLU A 319 -23.36 6.19 -10.67
N LEU A 320 -22.09 6.29 -10.23
CA LEU A 320 -21.14 5.20 -10.28
C LEU A 320 -21.59 3.97 -9.49
N LYS A 321 -22.34 4.18 -8.40
CA LYS A 321 -22.88 3.08 -7.57
C LYS A 321 -23.97 2.25 -8.28
N THR A 322 -24.51 2.73 -9.37
CA THR A 322 -25.54 2.03 -10.18
C THR A 322 -24.95 1.26 -11.35
N ARG A 323 -23.67 1.39 -11.60
CA ARG A 323 -22.93 0.70 -12.68
C ARG A 323 -22.33 -0.60 -12.18
#